data_2561cb794fd44000f377da8e0d89a574
#
_entry.id   2561cb794fd44000f377da8e0d89a574
#
_cell.length_a   1.000
_cell.length_b   1.000
_cell.length_c   1.000
_cell.angle_alpha   90.00
_cell.angle_beta   90.00
_cell.angle_gamma   90.00
#
_symmetry.space_group_name_H-M   'P 1'
#
loop_
_entity.id
_entity.type
_entity.pdbx_description
1 polymer ?
#
loop_
_entity_poly.entity_id
_entity_poly.type
_entity_poly.pdbx_seq_one_letter_code
_entity_poly.pdbx_strand_id
1 'polypeptide(L)'
;MNTASILAAAVVIGVGFVPIAQADDELPAWAYGFTAPPAPGTPRAPPNPEVVRDNVTKLTLPGSKLSFTRAEISNRYGPADWFPEDHPPMPEIVAKGRVTAEPQKIYACGLCHYPNGKGRPENANITGLTYEYFMQSMMDFRKGVRNSADPRKPNTQLMTAFAQGMSDEELKAATEYFTKIPASPWIRVVEAANVAKTKPVNGVFLPLEGAEAGTEPIGNRIIEMPENIHDAEVMRNPRSGWVAYVPPGSIQKGEALVMSGTTSNGDKVTACSACHGLDSRGLGPVPTIAGRSPSYIARQLYDMKIGARQGLWTQLMAPVVAHLGTTDMLTAAAYLASLKP
;
A
#
# COMPACT_ATOMS: atom_id res chain seq x y z
N MET A 1 39.46 16.10 72.63
CA MET A 1 39.80 15.39 71.38
C MET A 1 38.50 15.25 70.60
N ASN A 2 38.26 16.17 69.66
CA ASN A 2 37.03 16.18 68.79
C ASN A 2 37.38 15.61 67.44
N THR A 3 36.81 14.47 67.12
CA THR A 3 36.86 13.91 65.72
C THR A 3 35.65 14.36 64.96
N ALA A 4 35.88 15.23 63.95
CA ALA A 4 34.88 15.64 63.00
C ALA A 4 34.84 14.61 61.85
N SER A 5 33.68 13.98 61.67
CA SER A 5 33.38 13.11 60.50
C SER A 5 32.91 13.94 59.37
N ILE A 6 33.63 13.90 58.25
CA ILE A 6 33.24 14.52 56.99
C ILE A 6 32.40 13.49 56.20
N LEU A 7 31.12 13.78 55.98
CA LEU A 7 30.26 13.05 55.02
C LEU A 7 30.51 13.59 53.63
N ALA A 8 31.02 12.77 52.74
CA ALA A 8 31.08 13.07 51.30
C ALA A 8 29.78 12.62 50.64
N ALA A 9 29.00 13.57 50.12
CA ALA A 9 27.83 13.29 49.30
C ALA A 9 28.26 13.06 47.87
N ALA A 10 28.07 11.83 47.38
CA ALA A 10 28.28 11.50 45.98
C ALA A 10 27.01 11.91 45.16
N VAL A 11 27.14 12.91 44.28
CA VAL A 11 26.11 13.26 43.31
C VAL A 11 26.24 12.31 42.12
N VAL A 12 25.31 11.40 41.98
CA VAL A 12 25.17 10.55 40.79
C VAL A 12 24.40 11.35 39.72
N ILE A 13 25.11 11.88 38.75
CA ILE A 13 24.49 12.47 37.54
C ILE A 13 24.05 11.33 36.63
N GLY A 14 22.77 10.99 36.68
CA GLY A 14 22.14 10.07 35.76
C GLY A 14 22.09 10.70 34.38
N VAL A 15 22.99 10.32 33.48
CA VAL A 15 22.90 10.64 32.05
C VAL A 15 21.74 9.79 31.50
N GLY A 16 20.56 10.40 31.37
CA GLY A 16 19.45 9.79 30.67
C GLY A 16 19.84 9.58 29.21
N PHE A 17 20.05 8.35 28.79
CA PHE A 17 20.10 7.98 27.38
C PHE A 17 18.71 8.22 26.81
N VAL A 18 18.51 9.36 26.13
CA VAL A 18 17.41 9.54 25.18
C VAL A 18 17.86 8.75 23.95
N PRO A 19 17.17 7.68 23.55
CA PRO A 19 17.49 7.01 22.30
C PRO A 19 17.27 8.05 21.20
N ILE A 20 18.35 8.41 20.51
CA ILE A 20 18.24 9.15 19.24
C ILE A 20 17.57 8.16 18.29
N ALA A 21 16.29 8.38 17.97
CA ALA A 21 15.61 7.65 16.91
C ALA A 21 16.50 7.76 15.68
N GLN A 22 17.03 6.63 15.21
CA GLN A 22 17.83 6.61 14.02
C GLN A 22 16.92 7.05 12.87
N ALA A 23 17.44 7.87 11.95
CA ALA A 23 16.70 8.37 10.78
C ALA A 23 16.06 7.25 9.93
N ASP A 24 16.50 6.01 10.12
CA ASP A 24 15.97 4.78 9.51
C ASP A 24 14.65 4.25 10.13
N ASP A 25 14.14 4.85 11.20
CA ASP A 25 12.88 4.46 11.85
C ASP A 25 11.75 5.46 11.65
N GLU A 26 12.02 6.57 10.96
CA GLU A 26 11.00 7.57 10.65
C GLU A 26 9.96 6.99 9.67
N LEU A 27 8.70 7.38 9.87
CA LEU A 27 7.59 6.97 9.00
C LEU A 27 7.90 7.33 7.52
N PRO A 28 7.93 6.34 6.61
CA PRO A 28 8.18 6.59 5.18
C PRO A 28 6.94 7.21 4.53
N ALA A 29 6.74 8.51 4.71
CA ALA A 29 5.54 9.23 4.26
C ALA A 29 5.21 9.00 2.78
N TRP A 30 6.25 8.85 1.94
CA TRP A 30 6.11 8.55 0.52
C TRP A 30 5.36 7.24 0.26
N ALA A 31 5.50 6.23 1.13
CA ALA A 31 4.78 4.96 1.00
C ALA A 31 3.27 5.10 1.24
N TYR A 32 2.86 6.19 1.89
CA TYR A 32 1.46 6.51 2.17
C TYR A 32 0.89 7.57 1.21
N GLY A 33 1.71 8.07 0.28
CA GLY A 33 1.34 9.09 -0.68
C GLY A 33 1.43 10.51 -0.13
N PHE A 34 2.38 10.78 0.77
CA PHE A 34 2.66 12.11 1.35
C PHE A 34 4.14 12.46 1.21
N THR A 35 4.44 13.75 1.27
CA THR A 35 5.82 14.26 1.15
C THR A 35 6.57 14.33 2.48
N ALA A 36 5.85 14.34 3.59
CA ALA A 36 6.42 14.39 4.95
C ALA A 36 5.55 13.59 5.93
N PRO A 37 6.11 13.11 7.05
CA PRO A 37 5.35 12.50 8.13
C PRO A 37 4.23 13.41 8.65
N PRO A 38 3.17 12.84 9.29
CA PRO A 38 2.14 13.65 9.91
C PRO A 38 2.71 14.41 11.11
N ALA A 39 2.21 15.61 11.35
CA ALA A 39 2.50 16.31 12.60
C ALA A 39 1.97 15.52 13.82
N PRO A 40 2.59 15.63 14.99
CA PRO A 40 2.07 15.01 16.19
C PRO A 40 0.60 15.39 16.43
N GLY A 41 -0.24 14.41 16.74
CA GLY A 41 -1.67 14.62 16.97
C GLY A 41 -2.51 14.83 15.70
N THR A 42 -1.95 14.64 14.51
CA THR A 42 -2.73 14.67 13.26
C THR A 42 -3.93 13.71 13.35
N PRO A 43 -5.17 14.20 13.17
CA PRO A 43 -6.35 13.35 13.24
C PRO A 43 -6.42 12.41 12.04
N ARG A 44 -7.24 11.38 12.16
CA ARG A 44 -7.54 10.50 11.03
C ARG A 44 -8.22 11.30 9.92
N ALA A 45 -7.79 11.06 8.67
CA ALA A 45 -8.41 11.72 7.52
C ALA A 45 -9.89 11.29 7.40
N PRO A 46 -10.80 12.23 7.13
CA PRO A 46 -12.16 11.88 6.78
C PRO A 46 -12.19 11.16 5.43
N PRO A 47 -13.25 10.40 5.13
CA PRO A 47 -13.48 9.88 3.79
C PRO A 47 -13.48 11.02 2.77
N ASN A 48 -12.93 10.78 1.58
CA ASN A 48 -12.96 11.78 0.51
C ASN A 48 -14.41 12.18 0.20
N PRO A 49 -14.69 13.49 0.09
CA PRO A 49 -16.02 13.98 -0.25
C PRO A 49 -16.46 13.46 -1.63
N GLU A 50 -17.76 13.39 -1.83
CA GLU A 50 -18.31 13.14 -3.15
C GLU A 50 -18.10 14.39 -4.01
N VAL A 51 -17.48 14.20 -5.19
CA VAL A 51 -17.22 15.27 -6.14
C VAL A 51 -18.25 15.18 -7.27
N VAL A 52 -18.96 16.26 -7.52
CA VAL A 52 -19.84 16.38 -8.68
C VAL A 52 -18.99 16.33 -9.97
N ARG A 53 -19.34 15.45 -10.87
CA ARG A 53 -18.62 15.25 -12.14
C ARG A 53 -19.57 15.39 -13.31
N ASP A 54 -19.01 15.67 -14.49
CA ASP A 54 -19.75 15.69 -15.75
C ASP A 54 -20.47 14.35 -15.96
N ASN A 55 -21.78 14.40 -16.11
CA ASN A 55 -22.67 13.26 -16.31
C ASN A 55 -23.29 13.20 -17.71
N VAL A 56 -22.81 14.03 -18.64
CA VAL A 56 -23.34 14.16 -20.02
C VAL A 56 -22.33 13.66 -21.04
N THR A 57 -21.10 14.16 -21.00
CA THR A 57 -20.07 13.83 -21.98
C THR A 57 -19.61 12.39 -21.85
N LYS A 58 -19.82 11.60 -22.89
CA LYS A 58 -19.35 10.20 -22.95
C LYS A 58 -17.87 10.15 -23.35
N LEU A 59 -17.09 9.43 -22.57
CA LEU A 59 -15.68 9.15 -22.79
C LEU A 59 -15.53 7.71 -23.25
N THR A 60 -14.45 7.43 -24.00
CA THR A 60 -14.11 6.11 -24.52
C THR A 60 -12.65 5.78 -24.21
N LEU A 61 -12.32 4.51 -24.10
CA LEU A 61 -10.94 4.02 -23.97
C LEU A 61 -10.54 3.20 -25.21
N PRO A 62 -9.31 3.32 -25.69
CA PRO A 62 -8.80 2.43 -26.72
C PRO A 62 -8.95 0.96 -26.31
N GLY A 63 -9.48 0.14 -27.19
CA GLY A 63 -9.73 -1.29 -26.95
C GLY A 63 -11.00 -1.61 -26.17
N SER A 64 -11.72 -0.61 -25.64
CA SER A 64 -13.06 -0.80 -25.07
C SER A 64 -14.15 -0.52 -26.13
N LYS A 65 -15.23 -1.30 -26.08
CA LYS A 65 -16.44 -1.06 -26.88
C LYS A 65 -17.48 -0.20 -26.14
N LEU A 66 -17.16 0.19 -24.90
CA LEU A 66 -18.05 0.87 -23.99
C LEU A 66 -17.71 2.35 -23.91
N SER A 67 -18.69 3.15 -23.48
CA SER A 67 -18.51 4.58 -23.22
C SER A 67 -19.23 4.98 -21.94
N PHE A 68 -18.59 5.83 -21.14
CA PHE A 68 -19.10 6.26 -19.85
C PHE A 68 -18.87 7.74 -19.62
N THR A 69 -19.74 8.39 -18.86
CA THR A 69 -19.53 9.74 -18.36
C THR A 69 -18.52 9.73 -17.19
N ARG A 70 -17.99 10.89 -16.83
CA ARG A 70 -17.14 11.04 -15.65
C ARG A 70 -17.84 10.63 -14.35
N ALA A 71 -19.15 10.88 -14.28
CA ALA A 71 -19.94 10.46 -13.12
C ALA A 71 -20.05 8.94 -13.05
N GLU A 72 -20.32 8.26 -14.16
CA GLU A 72 -20.38 6.79 -14.23
C GLU A 72 -19.02 6.15 -13.92
N ILE A 73 -17.92 6.68 -14.45
CA ILE A 73 -16.55 6.15 -14.22
C ILE A 73 -16.21 6.11 -12.73
N SER A 74 -16.64 7.11 -11.97
CA SER A 74 -16.32 7.24 -10.54
C SER A 74 -17.51 6.99 -9.62
N ASN A 75 -18.58 6.37 -10.12
CA ASN A 75 -19.75 6.03 -9.31
C ASN A 75 -19.35 5.05 -8.20
N ARG A 76 -19.70 5.39 -6.97
CA ARG A 76 -19.40 4.54 -5.81
C ARG A 76 -20.16 3.22 -5.80
N TYR A 77 -21.32 3.19 -6.47
CA TYR A 77 -22.26 2.09 -6.51
C TYR A 77 -22.51 1.59 -7.95
N GLY A 78 -21.44 1.26 -8.64
CA GLY A 78 -21.45 0.80 -10.02
C GLY A 78 -20.47 1.63 -10.86
N PRO A 79 -19.17 1.55 -10.58
CA PRO A 79 -18.15 2.20 -11.39
C PRO A 79 -18.11 1.60 -12.79
N ALA A 80 -17.58 2.36 -13.75
CA ALA A 80 -17.41 1.88 -15.11
C ALA A 80 -16.57 0.59 -15.15
N ASP A 81 -17.07 -0.40 -15.83
CA ASP A 81 -16.35 -1.61 -16.20
C ASP A 81 -15.98 -1.49 -17.70
N TRP A 82 -14.76 -1.06 -17.96
CA TRP A 82 -14.28 -0.81 -19.31
C TRP A 82 -14.04 -2.09 -20.14
N PHE A 83 -13.71 -3.19 -19.48
CA PHE A 83 -13.26 -4.43 -20.10
C PHE A 83 -13.85 -5.67 -19.39
N PRO A 84 -15.15 -5.95 -19.61
CA PRO A 84 -15.80 -7.09 -18.97
C PRO A 84 -15.18 -8.44 -19.31
N GLU A 85 -14.40 -8.49 -20.39
CA GLU A 85 -13.67 -9.68 -20.83
C GLU A 85 -12.41 -9.99 -20.01
N ASP A 86 -11.91 -9.03 -19.21
CA ASP A 86 -10.67 -9.18 -18.43
C ASP A 86 -10.86 -9.95 -17.10
N HIS A 87 -12.10 -10.27 -16.73
CA HIS A 87 -12.40 -10.87 -15.44
C HIS A 87 -13.69 -11.73 -15.50
N PRO A 88 -13.90 -12.63 -14.51
CA PRO A 88 -15.16 -13.38 -14.40
C PRO A 88 -16.37 -12.46 -14.16
N PRO A 89 -17.61 -12.95 -14.33
CA PRO A 89 -18.81 -12.21 -13.93
C PRO A 89 -18.73 -11.74 -12.46
N MET A 90 -18.91 -10.44 -12.26
CA MET A 90 -18.82 -9.82 -10.93
C MET A 90 -20.04 -10.14 -10.06
N PRO A 91 -19.86 -10.56 -8.80
CA PRO A 91 -20.95 -10.57 -7.84
C PRO A 91 -21.38 -9.14 -7.50
N GLU A 92 -22.60 -8.96 -7.01
CA GLU A 92 -23.21 -7.64 -6.79
C GLU A 92 -22.36 -6.74 -5.89
N ILE A 93 -21.80 -7.29 -4.82
CA ILE A 93 -20.93 -6.52 -3.89
C ILE A 93 -19.66 -5.98 -4.58
N VAL A 94 -19.16 -6.65 -5.60
CA VAL A 94 -18.02 -6.20 -6.39
C VAL A 94 -18.43 -5.17 -7.43
N ALA A 95 -19.53 -5.43 -8.15
CA ALA A 95 -19.99 -4.58 -9.25
C ALA A 95 -20.70 -3.30 -8.76
N LYS A 96 -21.51 -3.40 -7.70
CA LYS A 96 -22.38 -2.30 -7.24
C LYS A 96 -22.20 -1.93 -5.78
N GLY A 97 -21.62 -2.82 -4.96
CA GLY A 97 -21.63 -2.65 -3.52
C GLY A 97 -23.04 -2.75 -2.93
N ARG A 98 -23.28 -2.07 -1.81
CA ARG A 98 -24.58 -2.04 -1.16
C ARG A 98 -25.01 -0.61 -0.85
N VAL A 99 -26.10 -0.18 -1.47
CA VAL A 99 -26.62 1.20 -1.35
C VAL A 99 -27.52 1.37 -0.12
N THR A 100 -28.17 0.30 0.33
CA THR A 100 -29.06 0.32 1.50
C THR A 100 -28.28 0.69 2.76
N ALA A 101 -28.93 1.43 3.68
CA ALA A 101 -28.25 1.92 4.88
C ALA A 101 -27.98 0.81 5.92
N GLU A 102 -28.66 -0.34 5.82
CA GLU A 102 -28.56 -1.42 6.80
C GLU A 102 -27.73 -2.62 6.26
N PRO A 103 -26.74 -3.12 7.03
CA PRO A 103 -26.21 -2.49 8.24
C PRO A 103 -25.44 -1.22 7.98
N GLN A 104 -24.90 -1.00 6.78
CA GLN A 104 -24.30 0.26 6.31
C GLN A 104 -24.05 0.22 4.79
N LYS A 105 -23.89 1.41 4.20
CA LYS A 105 -23.51 1.56 2.79
C LYS A 105 -22.10 1.03 2.56
N ILE A 106 -21.92 0.25 1.49
CA ILE A 106 -20.62 -0.30 1.07
C ILE A 106 -20.40 0.06 -0.40
N TYR A 107 -19.28 0.71 -0.72
CA TYR A 107 -18.95 0.99 -2.11
C TYR A 107 -18.64 -0.29 -2.87
N ALA A 108 -18.90 -0.30 -4.18
CA ALA A 108 -18.47 -1.39 -5.04
C ALA A 108 -16.96 -1.68 -4.84
N CYS A 109 -16.60 -2.94 -4.58
CA CYS A 109 -15.19 -3.30 -4.44
C CYS A 109 -14.39 -2.94 -5.71
N GLY A 110 -15.04 -3.09 -6.89
CA GLY A 110 -14.49 -2.71 -8.19
C GLY A 110 -14.17 -1.23 -8.34
N LEU A 111 -14.71 -0.36 -7.47
CA LEU A 111 -14.35 1.06 -7.48
C LEU A 111 -12.85 1.27 -7.12
N CYS A 112 -12.35 0.63 -6.08
CA CYS A 112 -11.00 0.85 -5.57
C CYS A 112 -10.01 -0.20 -6.09
N HIS A 113 -10.45 -1.46 -6.16
CA HIS A 113 -9.62 -2.57 -6.60
C HIS A 113 -9.69 -2.84 -8.10
N TYR A 114 -10.54 -2.12 -8.83
CA TYR A 114 -10.93 -2.36 -10.21
C TYR A 114 -11.60 -3.74 -10.42
N PRO A 115 -12.41 -3.90 -11.48
CA PRO A 115 -12.99 -5.21 -11.79
C PRO A 115 -11.95 -6.32 -11.96
N ASN A 116 -10.79 -6.00 -12.50
CA ASN A 116 -9.69 -6.95 -12.69
C ASN A 116 -8.77 -7.14 -11.45
N GLY A 117 -9.11 -6.58 -10.29
CA GLY A 117 -8.39 -6.76 -9.03
C GLY A 117 -7.05 -6.03 -8.87
N LYS A 118 -6.55 -5.34 -9.92
CA LYS A 118 -5.25 -4.66 -9.86
C LYS A 118 -5.25 -3.43 -8.95
N GLY A 119 -6.35 -2.68 -8.97
CA GLY A 119 -6.43 -1.44 -8.23
C GLY A 119 -5.41 -0.39 -8.70
N ARG A 120 -4.95 0.42 -7.75
CA ARG A 120 -3.95 1.49 -7.95
C ARG A 120 -2.94 1.42 -6.78
N PRO A 121 -1.76 2.07 -6.85
CA PRO A 121 -0.74 2.02 -5.79
C PRO A 121 -1.23 2.42 -4.40
N GLU A 122 -2.15 3.38 -4.31
CA GLU A 122 -2.74 3.79 -3.03
C GLU A 122 -3.67 2.73 -2.41
N ASN A 123 -4.17 1.81 -3.22
CA ASN A 123 -4.94 0.64 -2.79
C ASN A 123 -4.05 -0.62 -2.82
N ALA A 124 -4.62 -1.78 -2.60
CA ALA A 124 -3.93 -3.05 -2.79
C ALA A 124 -4.28 -3.63 -4.17
N ASN A 125 -3.28 -4.12 -4.89
CA ASN A 125 -3.50 -5.13 -5.91
C ASN A 125 -3.80 -6.46 -5.17
N ILE A 126 -4.97 -7.04 -5.43
CA ILE A 126 -5.48 -8.21 -4.72
C ILE A 126 -5.55 -9.47 -5.60
N THR A 127 -5.00 -9.40 -6.82
CA THR A 127 -4.91 -10.55 -7.73
C THR A 127 -3.90 -11.60 -7.26
N GLY A 128 -4.12 -12.86 -7.58
CA GLY A 128 -3.19 -13.95 -7.24
C GLY A 128 -3.06 -14.25 -5.74
N LEU A 129 -3.90 -13.67 -4.89
CA LEU A 129 -3.96 -14.01 -3.47
C LEU A 129 -4.71 -15.34 -3.29
N THR A 130 -4.31 -16.14 -2.29
CA THR A 130 -5.06 -17.33 -1.92
C THR A 130 -6.37 -16.97 -1.20
N TYR A 131 -7.33 -17.87 -1.25
CA TYR A 131 -8.63 -17.68 -0.57
C TYR A 131 -8.42 -17.46 0.93
N GLU A 132 -7.60 -18.28 1.56
CA GLU A 132 -7.33 -18.25 3.00
C GLU A 132 -6.69 -16.91 3.42
N TYR A 133 -5.71 -16.43 2.65
CA TYR A 133 -5.06 -15.15 2.95
C TYR A 133 -6.02 -13.96 2.76
N PHE A 134 -6.84 -14.00 1.69
CA PHE A 134 -7.82 -12.94 1.45
C PHE A 134 -8.85 -12.89 2.58
N MET A 135 -9.46 -14.04 2.93
CA MET A 135 -10.43 -14.14 4.02
C MET A 135 -9.84 -13.67 5.35
N GLN A 136 -8.65 -14.16 5.73
CA GLN A 136 -8.00 -13.73 6.97
C GLN A 136 -7.74 -12.22 6.97
N SER A 137 -7.30 -11.65 5.85
CA SER A 137 -7.09 -10.21 5.72
C SER A 137 -8.38 -9.41 5.94
N MET A 138 -9.51 -9.88 5.41
CA MET A 138 -10.81 -9.25 5.61
C MET A 138 -11.30 -9.40 7.05
N MET A 139 -11.05 -10.54 7.69
CA MET A 139 -11.35 -10.74 9.10
C MET A 139 -10.51 -9.84 10.01
N ASP A 140 -9.23 -9.58 9.65
CA ASP A 140 -8.37 -8.65 10.38
C ASP A 140 -8.87 -7.19 10.25
N PHE A 141 -9.37 -6.79 9.07
CA PHE A 141 -10.08 -5.53 8.91
C PHE A 141 -11.37 -5.48 9.73
N ARG A 142 -12.20 -6.52 9.67
CA ARG A 142 -13.46 -6.61 10.43
C ARG A 142 -13.22 -6.47 11.94
N LYS A 143 -12.14 -7.04 12.45
CA LYS A 143 -11.73 -6.94 13.86
C LYS A 143 -11.08 -5.60 14.20
N GLY A 144 -10.80 -4.74 13.22
CA GLY A 144 -10.13 -3.45 13.42
C GLY A 144 -8.64 -3.57 13.82
N VAL A 145 -8.01 -4.73 13.61
CA VAL A 145 -6.60 -4.96 13.95
C VAL A 145 -5.64 -4.68 12.79
N ARG A 146 -6.17 -4.35 11.61
CA ARG A 146 -5.39 -3.95 10.45
C ARG A 146 -5.58 -2.46 10.18
N ASN A 147 -4.62 -1.65 10.64
CA ASN A 147 -4.64 -0.20 10.54
C ASN A 147 -3.47 0.33 9.71
N SER A 148 -3.39 1.64 9.54
CA SER A 148 -2.30 2.35 8.88
C SER A 148 -1.51 3.16 9.91
N ALA A 149 -0.19 3.19 9.77
CA ALA A 149 0.70 4.04 10.57
C ALA A 149 0.45 5.53 10.31
N ASP A 150 0.10 5.89 9.07
CA ASP A 150 -0.25 7.27 8.74
C ASP A 150 -1.76 7.49 8.89
N PRO A 151 -2.20 8.31 9.85
CA PRO A 151 -3.62 8.57 10.10
C PRO A 151 -4.31 9.31 8.96
N ARG A 152 -3.56 9.96 8.07
CA ARG A 152 -4.09 10.69 6.91
C ARG A 152 -4.53 9.75 5.78
N LYS A 153 -4.20 8.45 5.83
CA LYS A 153 -4.57 7.49 4.80
C LYS A 153 -5.97 6.89 5.03
N PRO A 154 -7.01 7.34 4.32
CA PRO A 154 -8.39 6.93 4.59
C PRO A 154 -8.73 5.51 4.12
N ASN A 155 -7.98 4.96 3.17
CA ASN A 155 -8.27 3.67 2.52
C ASN A 155 -8.41 2.53 3.53
N THR A 156 -7.50 2.46 4.52
CA THR A 156 -7.51 1.39 5.55
C THR A 156 -8.76 1.49 6.42
N GLN A 157 -9.15 2.72 6.79
CA GLN A 157 -10.36 2.95 7.60
C GLN A 157 -11.62 2.57 6.83
N LEU A 158 -11.69 2.90 5.53
CA LEU A 158 -12.79 2.49 4.66
C LEU A 158 -12.87 0.97 4.56
N MET A 159 -11.74 0.28 4.40
CA MET A 159 -11.71 -1.19 4.37
C MET A 159 -12.19 -1.81 5.69
N THR A 160 -11.81 -1.23 6.83
CA THR A 160 -12.31 -1.64 8.15
C THR A 160 -13.84 -1.47 8.23
N ALA A 161 -14.34 -0.29 7.87
CA ALA A 161 -15.78 -0.01 7.89
C ALA A 161 -16.57 -0.95 6.96
N PHE A 162 -16.06 -1.20 5.74
CA PHE A 162 -16.70 -2.11 4.80
C PHE A 162 -16.68 -3.55 5.29
N ALA A 163 -15.53 -4.04 5.78
CA ALA A 163 -15.44 -5.40 6.32
C ALA A 163 -16.37 -5.63 7.52
N GLN A 164 -16.57 -4.62 8.37
CA GLN A 164 -17.52 -4.65 9.48
C GLN A 164 -18.97 -4.66 9.00
N GLY A 165 -19.27 -3.96 7.92
CA GLY A 165 -20.60 -3.86 7.36
C GLY A 165 -21.03 -5.00 6.43
N MET A 166 -20.07 -5.75 5.85
CA MET A 166 -20.37 -6.88 4.95
C MET A 166 -20.97 -8.07 5.69
N SER A 167 -21.95 -8.76 5.05
CA SER A 167 -22.35 -10.08 5.48
C SER A 167 -21.28 -11.13 5.18
N ASP A 168 -21.41 -12.32 5.73
CA ASP A 168 -20.45 -13.42 5.44
C ASP A 168 -20.59 -13.92 4.00
N GLU A 169 -21.79 -13.87 3.42
CA GLU A 169 -22.05 -14.21 2.02
C GLU A 169 -21.41 -13.19 1.07
N GLU A 170 -21.55 -11.89 1.35
CA GLU A 170 -20.89 -10.82 0.57
C GLU A 170 -19.37 -10.96 0.63
N LEU A 171 -18.81 -11.23 1.82
CA LEU A 171 -17.39 -11.44 2.01
C LEU A 171 -16.88 -12.66 1.24
N LYS A 172 -17.61 -13.76 1.32
CA LYS A 172 -17.32 -15.00 0.58
C LYS A 172 -17.37 -14.75 -0.93
N ALA A 173 -18.41 -14.11 -1.42
CA ALA A 173 -18.58 -13.81 -2.85
C ALA A 173 -17.45 -12.92 -3.39
N ALA A 174 -17.06 -11.87 -2.66
CA ALA A 174 -15.92 -11.02 -3.03
C ALA A 174 -14.60 -11.79 -3.03
N THR A 175 -14.37 -12.64 -2.01
CA THR A 175 -13.16 -13.46 -1.92
C THR A 175 -13.07 -14.45 -3.08
N GLU A 176 -14.12 -15.22 -3.35
CA GLU A 176 -14.18 -16.18 -4.45
C GLU A 176 -13.98 -15.52 -5.83
N TYR A 177 -14.44 -14.29 -5.98
CA TYR A 177 -14.25 -13.53 -7.20
C TYR A 177 -12.78 -13.13 -7.40
N PHE A 178 -12.20 -12.37 -6.47
CA PHE A 178 -10.87 -11.80 -6.65
C PHE A 178 -9.76 -12.86 -6.64
N THR A 179 -9.91 -13.95 -5.89
CA THR A 179 -8.90 -15.01 -5.83
C THR A 179 -8.86 -15.88 -7.07
N LYS A 180 -9.86 -15.79 -7.96
CA LYS A 180 -9.84 -16.43 -9.29
C LYS A 180 -9.09 -15.61 -10.35
N ILE A 181 -8.78 -14.34 -10.07
CA ILE A 181 -8.09 -13.46 -11.01
C ILE A 181 -6.58 -13.67 -10.85
N PRO A 182 -5.88 -14.14 -11.88
CA PRO A 182 -4.44 -14.36 -11.81
C PRO A 182 -3.71 -13.02 -11.71
N ALA A 183 -2.59 -13.03 -10.99
CA ALA A 183 -1.69 -11.88 -10.97
C ALA A 183 -1.11 -11.64 -12.38
N SER A 184 -0.96 -10.39 -12.75
CA SER A 184 -0.37 -9.99 -14.04
C SER A 184 0.46 -8.71 -13.88
N PRO A 185 1.49 -8.50 -14.73
CA PRO A 185 2.33 -7.31 -14.68
C PRO A 185 1.50 -6.03 -14.85
N TRP A 186 1.86 -5.00 -14.08
CA TRP A 186 1.21 -3.69 -14.13
C TRP A 186 2.12 -2.55 -13.66
N ILE A 187 3.26 -2.87 -13.04
CA ILE A 187 4.26 -1.94 -12.54
C ILE A 187 5.61 -2.25 -13.18
N ARG A 188 6.31 -1.21 -13.57
CA ARG A 188 7.70 -1.25 -14.03
C ARG A 188 8.58 -0.48 -13.06
N VAL A 189 9.63 -1.13 -12.53
CA VAL A 189 10.59 -0.49 -11.62
C VAL A 189 11.75 0.09 -12.41
N VAL A 190 12.14 1.32 -12.10
CA VAL A 190 13.24 2.04 -12.72
C VAL A 190 14.14 2.63 -11.65
N GLU A 191 15.42 2.25 -11.65
CA GLU A 191 16.43 2.90 -10.83
C GLU A 191 16.80 4.25 -11.43
N ALA A 192 16.68 5.32 -10.64
CA ALA A 192 16.98 6.68 -11.06
C ALA A 192 17.52 7.52 -9.90
N ALA A 193 18.58 8.31 -10.16
CA ALA A 193 19.09 9.26 -9.18
C ALA A 193 18.23 10.52 -9.05
N ASN A 194 17.57 10.90 -10.15
CA ASN A 194 16.66 12.04 -10.22
C ASN A 194 15.31 11.62 -10.80
N VAL A 195 14.26 12.23 -10.32
CA VAL A 195 12.87 12.01 -10.76
C VAL A 195 12.18 13.34 -11.05
N ALA A 196 11.09 13.30 -11.76
CA ALA A 196 10.24 14.48 -11.92
C ALA A 196 9.82 15.02 -10.54
N LYS A 197 9.80 16.33 -10.38
CA LYS A 197 9.15 16.96 -9.22
C LYS A 197 7.68 16.59 -9.21
N THR A 198 7.18 16.19 -8.04
CA THR A 198 5.82 15.68 -7.92
C THR A 198 5.05 16.34 -6.78
N LYS A 199 3.73 16.26 -6.87
CA LYS A 199 2.80 16.55 -5.77
C LYS A 199 1.96 15.33 -5.43
N PRO A 200 1.61 15.13 -4.15
CA PRO A 200 0.68 14.09 -3.75
C PRO A 200 -0.74 14.44 -4.19
N VAL A 201 -1.41 13.49 -4.83
CA VAL A 201 -2.81 13.61 -5.28
C VAL A 201 -3.52 12.30 -4.97
N ASN A 202 -4.50 12.32 -4.06
CA ASN A 202 -5.31 11.14 -3.71
C ASN A 202 -4.48 9.88 -3.37
N GLY A 203 -3.30 10.07 -2.76
CA GLY A 203 -2.45 8.96 -2.32
C GLY A 203 -1.47 8.41 -3.36
N VAL A 204 -1.34 9.07 -4.51
CA VAL A 204 -0.32 8.83 -5.54
C VAL A 204 0.45 10.10 -5.83
N PHE A 205 1.57 10.00 -6.55
CA PHE A 205 2.35 11.15 -6.96
C PHE A 205 2.11 11.48 -8.43
N LEU A 206 1.81 12.76 -8.72
CA LEU A 206 1.68 13.25 -10.09
C LEU A 206 2.77 14.30 -10.34
N PRO A 207 3.37 14.32 -11.53
CA PRO A 207 4.39 15.32 -11.87
C PRO A 207 3.81 16.75 -11.80
N LEU A 208 4.66 17.68 -11.42
CA LEU A 208 4.35 19.10 -11.54
C LEU A 208 4.46 19.55 -13.00
N GLU A 209 3.64 20.51 -13.38
CA GLU A 209 3.51 21.02 -14.75
C GLU A 209 3.88 22.50 -14.84
N GLY A 210 4.07 23.00 -16.07
CA GLY A 210 4.36 24.40 -16.32
C GLY A 210 5.64 24.91 -15.66
N ALA A 211 5.57 26.04 -14.98
CA ALA A 211 6.73 26.70 -14.34
C ALA A 211 7.28 25.91 -13.13
N GLU A 212 6.49 25.04 -12.53
CA GLU A 212 6.90 24.20 -11.38
C GLU A 212 7.53 22.88 -11.82
N ALA A 213 7.42 22.51 -13.10
CA ALA A 213 8.00 21.29 -13.65
C ALA A 213 9.53 21.29 -13.48
N GLY A 214 10.11 20.10 -13.51
CA GLY A 214 11.55 19.90 -13.39
C GLY A 214 11.88 18.57 -12.76
N THR A 215 13.13 18.38 -12.39
CA THR A 215 13.61 17.18 -11.71
C THR A 215 14.16 17.51 -10.35
N GLU A 216 14.22 16.51 -9.48
CA GLU A 216 14.80 16.57 -8.15
C GLU A 216 15.47 15.23 -7.81
N PRO A 217 16.45 15.21 -6.89
CA PRO A 217 17.01 13.96 -6.39
C PRO A 217 15.94 13.08 -5.77
N ILE A 218 15.96 11.78 -6.09
CA ILE A 218 14.99 10.83 -5.53
C ILE A 218 15.15 10.67 -4.02
N GLY A 219 16.39 10.80 -3.50
CA GLY A 219 16.68 10.55 -2.09
C GLY A 219 16.34 9.09 -1.67
N ASN A 220 16.00 8.89 -0.40
CA ASN A 220 15.62 7.57 0.13
C ASN A 220 14.09 7.40 0.07
N ARG A 221 13.51 7.39 -1.12
CA ARG A 221 12.06 7.26 -1.34
C ARG A 221 11.75 6.52 -2.63
N ILE A 222 10.53 6.03 -2.73
CA ILE A 222 9.96 5.49 -3.96
C ILE A 222 8.92 6.48 -4.48
N ILE A 223 8.92 6.75 -5.78
CA ILE A 223 7.92 7.58 -6.46
C ILE A 223 7.21 6.71 -7.49
N GLU A 224 5.94 6.40 -7.25
CA GLU A 224 5.09 5.71 -8.20
C GLU A 224 4.21 6.70 -8.95
N MET A 225 4.31 6.69 -10.26
CA MET A 225 3.55 7.55 -11.16
C MET A 225 2.82 6.71 -12.22
N PRO A 226 1.64 7.11 -12.67
CA PRO A 226 0.99 6.46 -13.80
C PRO A 226 1.80 6.69 -15.08
N GLU A 227 1.85 5.70 -15.97
CA GLU A 227 2.43 5.87 -17.30
C GLU A 227 1.63 6.86 -18.15
N ASN A 228 0.32 6.90 -17.97
CA ASN A 228 -0.60 7.86 -18.55
C ASN A 228 -1.52 8.43 -17.47
N ILE A 229 -1.35 9.72 -17.15
CA ILE A 229 -2.10 10.39 -16.09
C ILE A 229 -3.61 10.44 -16.42
N HIS A 230 -3.97 10.75 -17.67
CA HIS A 230 -5.37 10.83 -18.09
C HIS A 230 -6.06 9.47 -17.93
N ASP A 231 -5.41 8.39 -18.37
CA ASP A 231 -5.95 7.04 -18.26
C ASP A 231 -6.14 6.62 -16.80
N ALA A 232 -5.15 6.90 -15.94
CA ALA A 232 -5.20 6.51 -14.53
C ALA A 232 -6.17 7.37 -13.71
N GLU A 233 -6.13 8.71 -13.86
CA GLU A 233 -6.85 9.64 -12.99
C GLU A 233 -8.25 9.98 -13.54
N VAL A 234 -8.38 10.14 -14.86
CA VAL A 234 -9.64 10.54 -15.49
C VAL A 234 -10.46 9.32 -15.87
N MET A 235 -9.87 8.40 -16.60
CA MET A 235 -10.57 7.24 -17.15
C MET A 235 -10.65 6.07 -16.15
N ARG A 236 -9.81 6.07 -15.11
CA ARG A 236 -9.68 4.94 -14.17
C ARG A 236 -9.53 3.61 -14.92
N ASN A 237 -8.68 3.63 -15.97
CA ASN A 237 -8.43 2.50 -16.83
C ASN A 237 -7.78 1.34 -16.04
N PRO A 238 -8.42 0.17 -15.91
CA PRO A 238 -7.86 -0.97 -15.17
C PRO A 238 -6.66 -1.63 -15.86
N ARG A 239 -6.38 -1.24 -17.11
CA ARG A 239 -5.20 -1.67 -17.87
C ARG A 239 -4.05 -0.66 -17.78
N SER A 240 -4.20 0.46 -17.02
CA SER A 240 -3.13 1.45 -16.84
C SER A 240 -1.89 0.83 -16.24
N GLY A 241 -0.72 1.15 -16.86
CA GLY A 241 0.60 0.84 -16.32
C GLY A 241 1.08 1.91 -15.33
N TRP A 242 2.01 1.51 -14.47
CA TRP A 242 2.66 2.37 -13.49
C TRP A 242 4.16 2.23 -13.56
N VAL A 243 4.87 3.32 -13.32
CA VAL A 243 6.32 3.34 -13.16
C VAL A 243 6.67 3.66 -11.72
N ALA A 244 7.45 2.79 -11.09
CA ALA A 244 8.01 3.01 -9.77
C ALA A 244 9.49 3.38 -9.90
N TYR A 245 9.83 4.62 -9.60
CA TYR A 245 11.20 5.08 -9.52
C TYR A 245 11.75 4.78 -8.14
N VAL A 246 12.96 4.20 -8.11
CA VAL A 246 13.68 3.82 -6.89
C VAL A 246 15.13 4.31 -6.95
N PRO A 247 15.84 4.51 -5.83
CA PRO A 247 17.24 4.90 -5.81
C PRO A 247 18.13 3.87 -6.51
N PRO A 248 19.25 4.28 -7.14
CA PRO A 248 20.21 3.38 -7.75
C PRO A 248 20.75 2.32 -6.78
N GLY A 249 20.83 1.06 -7.23
CA GLY A 249 21.29 -0.09 -6.44
C GLY A 249 20.22 -0.67 -5.51
N SER A 250 18.99 -0.15 -5.51
CA SER A 250 17.90 -0.65 -4.66
C SER A 250 17.49 -2.09 -5.00
N ILE A 251 17.46 -2.43 -6.28
CA ILE A 251 17.06 -3.78 -6.72
C ILE A 251 18.07 -4.82 -6.23
N GLN A 252 19.37 -4.55 -6.40
CA GLN A 252 20.41 -5.49 -5.97
C GLN A 252 20.44 -5.67 -4.44
N LYS A 253 20.33 -4.57 -3.68
CA LYS A 253 20.25 -4.62 -2.21
C LYS A 253 19.00 -5.35 -1.73
N GLY A 254 17.88 -5.10 -2.40
CA GLY A 254 16.61 -5.78 -2.11
C GLY A 254 16.67 -7.28 -2.39
N GLU A 255 17.34 -7.70 -3.48
CA GLU A 255 17.59 -9.11 -3.77
C GLU A 255 18.37 -9.77 -2.64
N ALA A 256 19.46 -9.15 -2.17
CA ALA A 256 20.26 -9.67 -1.07
C ALA A 256 19.42 -9.84 0.22
N LEU A 257 18.57 -8.87 0.54
CA LEU A 257 17.68 -8.97 1.69
C LEU A 257 16.62 -10.07 1.50
N VAL A 258 15.93 -10.08 0.38
CA VAL A 258 14.83 -11.01 0.11
C VAL A 258 15.32 -12.46 0.03
N MET A 259 16.46 -12.71 -0.63
CA MET A 259 16.96 -14.05 -0.90
C MET A 259 17.87 -14.60 0.20
N SER A 260 18.64 -13.75 0.86
CA SER A 260 19.65 -14.18 1.86
C SER A 260 19.50 -13.55 3.24
N GLY A 261 18.50 -12.69 3.45
CA GLY A 261 18.27 -12.02 4.73
C GLY A 261 19.35 -11.00 5.10
N THR A 262 20.09 -10.45 4.13
CA THR A 262 21.13 -9.46 4.41
C THR A 262 20.54 -8.06 4.34
N THR A 263 20.52 -7.35 5.45
CA THR A 263 20.04 -5.96 5.55
C THR A 263 21.00 -4.97 4.90
N SER A 264 20.59 -3.73 4.73
CA SER A 264 21.42 -2.64 4.22
C SER A 264 22.68 -2.37 5.07
N ASN A 265 22.60 -2.68 6.37
CA ASN A 265 23.72 -2.54 7.33
C ASN A 265 24.59 -3.80 7.42
N GLY A 266 24.26 -4.87 6.69
CA GLY A 266 24.99 -6.14 6.72
C GLY A 266 24.51 -7.11 7.82
N ASP A 267 23.54 -6.75 8.63
CA ASP A 267 22.93 -7.63 9.62
C ASP A 267 22.16 -8.78 8.96
N LYS A 268 21.91 -9.84 9.72
CA LYS A 268 21.15 -11.00 9.22
C LYS A 268 19.78 -11.10 9.88
N VAL A 269 18.78 -11.22 9.02
CA VAL A 269 17.40 -11.51 9.40
C VAL A 269 16.90 -12.74 8.64
N THR A 270 15.71 -13.22 8.98
CA THR A 270 15.07 -14.29 8.17
C THR A 270 14.81 -13.78 6.76
N ALA A 271 15.32 -14.49 5.75
CA ALA A 271 15.09 -14.17 4.35
C ALA A 271 13.60 -14.27 4.01
N CYS A 272 13.07 -13.31 3.24
CA CYS A 272 11.66 -13.31 2.83
C CYS A 272 11.30 -14.56 2.02
N SER A 273 12.24 -15.03 1.18
CA SER A 273 12.11 -16.23 0.34
C SER A 273 11.88 -17.50 1.15
N ALA A 274 12.30 -17.56 2.41
CA ALA A 274 12.10 -18.74 3.27
C ALA A 274 10.61 -19.05 3.50
N CYS A 275 9.75 -18.03 3.53
CA CYS A 275 8.31 -18.20 3.71
C CYS A 275 7.52 -17.88 2.44
N HIS A 276 7.94 -16.86 1.66
CA HIS A 276 7.23 -16.40 0.47
C HIS A 276 7.61 -17.15 -0.82
N GLY A 277 8.53 -18.14 -0.74
CA GLY A 277 9.05 -18.89 -1.88
C GLY A 277 10.19 -18.16 -2.60
N LEU A 278 11.03 -18.94 -3.32
CA LEU A 278 12.20 -18.40 -4.03
C LEU A 278 11.82 -17.41 -5.14
N ASP A 279 10.65 -17.57 -5.73
CA ASP A 279 10.07 -16.67 -6.73
C ASP A 279 9.17 -15.59 -6.12
N SER A 280 9.04 -15.56 -4.79
CA SER A 280 8.18 -14.63 -4.04
C SER A 280 6.69 -14.70 -4.42
N ARG A 281 6.24 -15.83 -4.98
CA ARG A 281 4.84 -16.05 -5.38
C ARG A 281 3.98 -16.69 -4.30
N GLY A 282 4.54 -16.87 -3.11
CA GLY A 282 3.85 -17.44 -1.96
C GLY A 282 3.96 -18.97 -1.88
N LEU A 283 3.63 -19.51 -0.71
CA LEU A 283 3.58 -20.95 -0.43
C LEU A 283 2.35 -21.25 0.44
N GLY A 284 1.40 -22.00 -0.09
CA GLY A 284 0.14 -22.28 0.63
C GLY A 284 -0.57 -20.98 1.01
N PRO A 285 -0.89 -20.74 2.29
CA PRO A 285 -1.58 -19.53 2.73
C PRO A 285 -0.68 -18.28 2.78
N VAL A 286 0.64 -18.42 2.63
CA VAL A 286 1.57 -17.28 2.58
C VAL A 286 1.40 -16.55 1.25
N PRO A 287 1.13 -15.23 1.26
CA PRO A 287 0.74 -14.53 0.04
C PRO A 287 1.89 -14.32 -0.93
N THR A 288 1.54 -14.23 -2.22
CA THR A 288 2.45 -13.67 -3.24
C THR A 288 2.77 -12.21 -2.94
N ILE A 289 4.04 -11.86 -3.03
CA ILE A 289 4.56 -10.51 -2.87
C ILE A 289 5.29 -10.00 -4.13
N ALA A 290 5.52 -10.86 -5.11
CA ALA A 290 6.10 -10.49 -6.39
C ALA A 290 5.17 -9.57 -7.21
N GLY A 291 5.75 -8.56 -7.89
CA GLY A 291 5.03 -7.65 -8.78
C GLY A 291 3.99 -6.75 -8.10
N ARG A 292 4.02 -6.61 -6.77
CA ARG A 292 3.17 -5.70 -6.01
C ARG A 292 3.71 -4.28 -6.07
N SER A 293 2.84 -3.27 -5.88
CA SER A 293 3.25 -1.88 -5.71
C SER A 293 4.32 -1.76 -4.63
N PRO A 294 5.50 -1.16 -4.92
CA PRO A 294 6.56 -1.07 -3.93
C PRO A 294 6.19 -0.14 -2.78
N SER A 295 5.45 0.95 -3.00
CA SER A 295 4.95 1.75 -1.87
C SER A 295 3.93 0.98 -1.03
N TYR A 296 3.12 0.10 -1.64
CA TYR A 296 2.25 -0.81 -0.88
C TYR A 296 3.07 -1.78 -0.01
N ILE A 297 4.11 -2.42 -0.57
CA ILE A 297 4.98 -3.34 0.19
C ILE A 297 5.62 -2.60 1.36
N ALA A 298 6.28 -1.46 1.10
CA ALA A 298 6.99 -0.70 2.12
C ALA A 298 6.06 -0.28 3.28
N ARG A 299 4.86 0.27 2.99
CA ARG A 299 3.92 0.64 4.05
C ARG A 299 3.38 -0.57 4.81
N GLN A 300 3.20 -1.73 4.19
CA GLN A 300 2.76 -2.92 4.91
C GLN A 300 3.84 -3.44 5.87
N LEU A 301 5.11 -3.43 5.46
CA LEU A 301 6.23 -3.78 6.34
C LEU A 301 6.32 -2.80 7.52
N TYR A 302 6.19 -1.50 7.25
CA TYR A 302 6.22 -0.48 8.29
C TYR A 302 5.00 -0.57 9.23
N ASP A 303 3.79 -0.71 8.69
CA ASP A 303 2.57 -0.90 9.49
C ASP A 303 2.68 -2.12 10.44
N MET A 304 3.30 -3.21 9.99
CA MET A 304 3.57 -4.39 10.81
C MET A 304 4.64 -4.11 11.86
N LYS A 305 5.74 -3.43 11.50
CA LYS A 305 6.84 -3.10 12.43
C LYS A 305 6.36 -2.32 13.64
N ILE A 306 5.55 -1.28 13.40
CA ILE A 306 5.05 -0.42 14.49
C ILE A 306 3.75 -0.92 15.14
N GLY A 307 3.24 -2.09 14.74
CA GLY A 307 2.02 -2.68 15.30
C GLY A 307 0.72 -2.02 14.84
N ALA A 308 0.73 -1.14 13.83
CA ALA A 308 -0.49 -0.60 13.23
C ALA A 308 -1.27 -1.69 12.48
N ARG A 309 -0.57 -2.60 11.81
CA ARG A 309 -1.13 -3.80 11.22
C ARG A 309 -0.83 -5.00 12.12
N GLN A 310 -1.89 -5.60 12.64
CA GLN A 310 -1.86 -6.81 13.45
C GLN A 310 -2.80 -7.86 12.82
N GLY A 311 -2.89 -9.01 13.44
CA GLY A 311 -3.71 -10.13 13.00
C GLY A 311 -2.95 -11.45 13.12
N LEU A 312 -3.65 -12.56 12.89
CA LEU A 312 -3.12 -13.89 13.16
C LEU A 312 -1.78 -14.13 12.45
N TRP A 313 -1.70 -13.85 11.16
CA TRP A 313 -0.50 -14.14 10.38
C TRP A 313 0.54 -13.02 10.41
N THR A 314 0.17 -11.82 10.85
CA THR A 314 1.13 -10.74 11.09
C THR A 314 2.12 -11.10 12.18
N GLN A 315 1.74 -11.93 13.14
CA GLN A 315 2.63 -12.41 14.19
C GLN A 315 3.85 -13.18 13.65
N LEU A 316 3.71 -13.84 12.49
CA LEU A 316 4.83 -14.51 11.82
C LEU A 316 5.81 -13.52 11.18
N MET A 317 5.30 -12.37 10.73
CA MET A 317 6.11 -11.30 10.14
C MET A 317 6.74 -10.37 11.19
N ALA A 318 6.16 -10.26 12.38
CA ALA A 318 6.61 -9.35 13.41
C ALA A 318 8.11 -9.49 13.77
N PRO A 319 8.67 -10.68 13.99
CA PRO A 319 10.10 -10.83 14.30
C PRO A 319 11.00 -10.47 13.10
N VAL A 320 10.51 -10.58 11.87
CA VAL A 320 11.27 -10.21 10.67
C VAL A 320 11.32 -8.68 10.53
N VAL A 321 10.15 -8.03 10.57
CA VAL A 321 10.06 -6.57 10.33
C VAL A 321 10.65 -5.74 11.48
N ALA A 322 10.74 -6.29 12.69
CA ALA A 322 11.32 -5.61 13.85
C ALA A 322 12.77 -5.14 13.61
N HIS A 323 13.50 -5.87 12.78
CA HIS A 323 14.90 -5.62 12.48
C HIS A 323 15.14 -4.84 11.17
N LEU A 324 14.08 -4.47 10.43
CA LEU A 324 14.20 -3.75 9.16
C LEU A 324 14.13 -2.24 9.38
N GLY A 325 15.11 -1.51 8.87
CA GLY A 325 15.02 -0.06 8.70
C GLY A 325 14.14 0.31 7.50
N THR A 326 13.80 1.61 7.36
CA THR A 326 13.02 2.10 6.20
C THR A 326 13.77 1.94 4.89
N THR A 327 15.11 1.99 4.92
CA THR A 327 15.97 1.68 3.76
C THR A 327 15.85 0.23 3.34
N ASP A 328 15.81 -0.71 4.29
CA ASP A 328 15.58 -2.13 4.00
C ASP A 328 14.20 -2.38 3.39
N MET A 329 13.18 -1.74 3.95
CA MET A 329 11.80 -1.83 3.43
C MET A 329 11.70 -1.28 2.01
N LEU A 330 12.41 -0.18 1.70
CA LEU A 330 12.48 0.41 0.37
C LEU A 330 13.14 -0.56 -0.62
N THR A 331 14.32 -1.09 -0.27
CA THR A 331 15.08 -1.97 -1.17
C THR A 331 14.37 -3.30 -1.41
N ALA A 332 13.83 -3.93 -0.36
CA ALA A 332 12.99 -5.13 -0.50
C ALA A 332 11.79 -4.86 -1.41
N ALA A 333 11.10 -3.73 -1.21
CA ALA A 333 9.95 -3.34 -2.02
C ALA A 333 10.33 -3.11 -3.49
N ALA A 334 11.48 -2.48 -3.76
CA ALA A 334 12.00 -2.27 -5.11
C ALA A 334 12.26 -3.59 -5.84
N TYR A 335 12.96 -4.53 -5.18
CA TYR A 335 13.23 -5.84 -5.76
C TYR A 335 11.95 -6.64 -5.99
N LEU A 336 11.08 -6.77 -4.98
CA LEU A 336 9.85 -7.54 -5.09
C LEU A 336 8.92 -7.00 -6.18
N ALA A 337 8.83 -5.67 -6.33
CA ALA A 337 8.05 -5.05 -7.38
C ALA A 337 8.63 -5.27 -8.78
N SER A 338 9.94 -5.49 -8.92
CA SER A 338 10.61 -5.77 -10.19
C SER A 338 10.40 -7.20 -10.69
N LEU A 339 9.97 -8.10 -9.80
CA LEU A 339 9.68 -9.49 -10.16
C LEU A 339 8.39 -9.61 -10.97
N LYS A 340 8.32 -10.61 -11.83
CA LYS A 340 7.05 -10.99 -12.49
C LYS A 340 6.11 -11.60 -11.45
N PRO A 341 4.88 -11.12 -11.35
CA PRO A 341 3.90 -11.64 -10.41
C PRO A 341 3.44 -13.07 -10.74
#